data_ca88cb1656862d8d7d5d8c06164b3d4d
#
_entry.id   ca88cb1656862d8d7d5d8c06164b3d4d
#
_cell.length_a   1.000
_cell.length_b   1.000
_cell.length_c   1.000
_cell.angle_alpha   90.00
_cell.angle_beta   90.00
_cell.angle_gamma   90.00
#
_symmetry.space_group_name_H-M   'P 1'
#
loop_
_entity.id
_entity.type
_entity.pdbx_description
1 polymer ?
#
loop_
_entity_poly.entity_id
_entity_poly.type
_entity_poly.pdbx_seq_one_letter_code
_entity_poly.pdbx_strand_id
1 'polypeptide(L)'
;MQLKRVGSQPSTREPAELFTGTVRIDPLHSAPEPSRVSCASVTFEPVARTNWHTHPLGQTLIVTSGCGWTQCEGEAIVEIRAGDVI
;
A
#
# COMPACT_ATOMS: atom_id res chain seq x y z
N MET A 1 20.96 14.90 1.62
CA MET A 1 20.30 13.79 0.92
C MET A 1 20.38 12.53 1.76
N GLN A 2 19.30 11.79 1.83
CA GLN A 2 19.25 10.51 2.53
C GLN A 2 18.97 9.41 1.53
N LEU A 3 19.79 8.37 1.48
CA LEU A 3 19.63 7.24 0.57
C LEU A 3 19.31 5.97 1.34
N LYS A 4 18.23 5.31 0.97
CA LYS A 4 17.86 3.99 1.48
C LYS A 4 17.84 3.01 0.31
N ARG A 5 18.70 2.01 0.36
CA ARG A 5 18.80 1.00 -0.70
C ARG A 5 17.60 0.06 -0.66
N VAL A 6 17.23 -0.45 -1.81
CA VAL A 6 16.19 -1.48 -1.92
C VAL A 6 16.61 -2.71 -1.08
N GLY A 7 15.67 -3.27 -0.33
CA GLY A 7 15.93 -4.43 0.52
C GLY A 7 16.71 -4.13 1.80
N SER A 8 17.00 -2.85 2.11
CA SER A 8 17.75 -2.49 3.32
C SER A 8 16.89 -2.51 4.59
N GLN A 9 15.58 -2.55 4.46
CA GLN A 9 14.64 -2.60 5.57
C GLN A 9 13.88 -3.93 5.53
N PRO A 10 13.66 -4.60 6.68
CA PRO A 10 12.99 -5.89 6.68
C PRO A 10 11.54 -5.78 6.23
N SER A 11 11.11 -6.77 5.44
CA SER A 11 9.69 -6.92 5.09
C SER A 11 8.89 -7.38 6.29
N THR A 12 7.63 -7.01 6.35
CA THR A 12 6.70 -7.47 7.36
C THR A 12 5.45 -8.06 6.71
N ARG A 13 4.80 -8.96 7.44
CA ARG A 13 3.47 -9.45 7.07
C ARG A 13 2.44 -8.60 7.81
N GLU A 14 1.42 -8.17 7.09
CA GLU A 14 0.42 -7.29 7.67
C GLU A 14 -0.48 -7.96 8.69
N PRO A 15 -0.93 -7.19 9.70
CA PRO A 15 -1.89 -7.69 10.70
C PRO A 15 -3.23 -8.07 10.07
N ALA A 16 -3.88 -9.09 10.63
CA ALA A 16 -5.18 -9.56 10.16
C ALA A 16 -6.30 -8.51 10.27
N GLU A 17 -6.14 -7.49 11.10
CA GLU A 17 -7.13 -6.42 11.22
C GLU A 17 -7.21 -5.56 9.96
N LEU A 18 -6.12 -5.43 9.22
CA LEU A 18 -6.03 -4.53 8.06
C LEU A 18 -6.20 -5.25 6.73
N PHE A 19 -5.89 -6.54 6.68
CA PHE A 19 -5.86 -7.29 5.43
C PHE A 19 -6.52 -8.66 5.58
N THR A 20 -7.09 -9.14 4.47
CA THR A 20 -7.55 -10.51 4.31
C THR A 20 -6.67 -11.17 3.25
N GLY A 21 -6.17 -12.36 3.54
CA GLY A 21 -5.19 -13.06 2.70
C GLY A 21 -3.77 -12.68 3.08
N THR A 22 -2.82 -13.03 2.24
CA THR A 22 -1.40 -12.78 2.49
C THR A 22 -0.95 -11.51 1.78
N VAL A 23 -0.43 -10.56 2.57
CA VAL A 23 0.08 -9.29 2.09
C VAL A 23 1.44 -9.04 2.71
N ARG A 24 2.42 -8.65 1.89
CA ARG A 24 3.76 -8.29 2.35
C ARG A 24 3.94 -6.78 2.26
N ILE A 25 4.47 -6.19 3.33
CA ILE A 25 4.83 -4.78 3.39
C ILE A 25 6.34 -4.65 3.39
N ASP A 26 6.85 -3.86 2.47
CA ASP A 26 8.25 -3.46 2.43
C ASP A 26 8.32 -1.96 2.73
N PRO A 27 8.66 -1.56 3.97
CA PRO A 27 8.79 -0.13 4.29
C PRO A 27 9.86 0.52 3.43
N LEU A 28 9.58 1.70 2.91
CA LEU A 28 10.52 2.45 2.08
C LEU A 28 11.04 3.70 2.78
N HIS A 29 10.16 4.46 3.38
CA HIS A 29 10.52 5.72 4.00
C HIS A 29 9.45 6.17 4.99
N SER A 30 9.92 6.74 6.10
CA SER A 30 9.07 7.48 7.02
C SER A 30 9.79 8.79 7.32
N ALA A 31 9.18 9.91 6.90
CA ALA A 31 9.79 11.22 7.08
C ALA A 31 9.79 11.62 8.57
N PRO A 32 10.86 12.32 9.04
CA PRO A 32 10.89 12.80 10.41
C PRO A 32 9.84 13.90 10.63
N GLU A 33 9.42 14.06 11.88
CA GLU A 33 8.53 15.16 12.24
C GLU A 33 9.16 16.52 11.89
N PRO A 34 8.36 17.53 11.54
CA PRO A 34 6.87 17.54 11.56
C PRO A 34 6.20 16.93 10.33
N SER A 35 6.95 16.40 9.39
CA SER A 35 6.36 15.73 8.23
C SER A 35 5.63 14.45 8.67
N ARG A 36 4.53 14.16 7.98
CA ARG A 36 3.72 12.96 8.24
C ARG A 36 3.66 12.04 7.02
N VAL A 37 4.67 12.13 6.15
CA VAL A 37 4.75 11.31 4.95
C VAL A 37 5.46 10.01 5.28
N SER A 38 4.83 8.91 4.92
CA SER A 38 5.48 7.60 4.91
C SER A 38 5.10 6.87 3.64
N CYS A 39 5.96 5.97 3.19
CA CYS A 39 5.67 5.15 2.02
C CYS A 39 6.20 3.73 2.20
N ALA A 40 5.53 2.81 1.55
CA ALA A 40 5.87 1.40 1.56
C ALA A 40 5.48 0.77 0.22
N SER A 41 6.15 -0.31 -0.13
CA SER A 41 5.73 -1.17 -1.23
C SER A 41 4.88 -2.29 -0.64
N VAL A 42 3.68 -2.48 -1.17
CA VAL A 42 2.73 -3.47 -0.68
C VAL A 42 2.48 -4.50 -1.76
N THR A 43 2.73 -5.76 -1.45
CA THR A 43 2.55 -6.87 -2.40
C THR A 43 1.41 -7.74 -1.91
N PHE A 44 0.37 -7.86 -2.75
CA PHE A 44 -0.79 -8.70 -2.49
C PHE A 44 -0.63 -10.02 -3.22
N GLU A 45 -0.72 -11.13 -2.49
CA GLU A 45 -0.89 -12.43 -3.13
C GLU A 45 -2.26 -12.51 -3.80
N PRO A 46 -2.46 -13.41 -4.78
CA PRO A 46 -3.78 -13.55 -5.42
C PRO A 46 -4.90 -13.68 -4.39
N VAL A 47 -5.99 -12.98 -4.63
CA VAL A 47 -7.20 -12.86 -3.82
C VAL A 47 -7.03 -12.16 -2.47
N ALA A 48 -5.82 -11.71 -2.12
CA ALA A 48 -5.61 -10.90 -0.92
C ALA A 48 -6.19 -9.50 -1.13
N ARG A 49 -6.62 -8.88 -0.05
CA ARG A 49 -7.25 -7.55 -0.10
C ARG A 49 -7.07 -6.80 1.22
N THR A 50 -7.23 -5.49 1.17
CA THR A 50 -7.40 -4.70 2.39
C THR A 50 -8.80 -4.92 2.95
N ASN A 51 -8.93 -4.83 4.25
CA ASN A 51 -10.23 -4.64 4.87
C ASN A 51 -10.65 -3.16 4.72
N TRP A 52 -11.93 -2.88 4.84
CA TRP A 52 -12.42 -1.51 4.75
C TRP A 52 -11.77 -0.64 5.82
N HIS A 53 -11.20 0.49 5.40
CA HIS A 53 -10.53 1.41 6.31
C HIS A 53 -10.45 2.81 5.68
N THR A 54 -10.06 3.78 6.50
CA THR A 54 -9.85 5.16 6.07
C THR A 54 -8.46 5.63 6.49
N HIS A 55 -7.97 6.67 5.81
CA HIS A 55 -6.73 7.33 6.15
C HIS A 55 -7.01 8.81 6.45
N PRO A 56 -6.74 9.30 7.68
CA PRO A 56 -7.10 10.66 8.09
C PRO A 56 -6.54 11.77 7.21
N LEU A 57 -5.34 11.58 6.69
CA LEU A 57 -4.66 12.56 5.84
C LEU A 57 -4.64 12.15 4.36
N GLY A 58 -5.42 11.14 4.00
CA GLY A 58 -5.46 10.61 2.64
C GLY A 58 -4.36 9.61 2.35
N GLN A 59 -4.41 9.07 1.15
CA GLN A 59 -3.48 8.08 0.67
C GLN A 59 -3.36 8.18 -0.84
N THR A 60 -2.14 8.07 -1.35
CA THR A 60 -1.88 7.94 -2.77
C THR A 60 -1.31 6.56 -3.03
N LEU A 61 -1.91 5.83 -3.94
CA LEU A 61 -1.47 4.51 -4.37
C LEU A 61 -0.94 4.60 -5.79
N ILE A 62 0.21 3.99 -6.03
CA ILE A 62 0.80 3.85 -7.36
C ILE A 62 0.93 2.37 -7.65
N VAL A 63 0.27 1.90 -8.70
CA VAL A 63 0.35 0.50 -9.10
C VAL A 63 1.65 0.30 -9.88
N THR A 64 2.55 -0.51 -9.37
CA THR A 64 3.86 -0.72 -9.99
C THR A 64 3.90 -1.98 -10.84
N SER A 65 3.11 -2.99 -10.55
CA SER A 65 3.04 -4.22 -11.34
C SER A 65 1.69 -4.92 -11.12
N GLY A 66 1.33 -5.78 -12.05
CA GLY A 66 0.12 -6.58 -11.96
C GLY A 66 -1.15 -5.79 -12.23
N CYS A 67 -2.26 -6.36 -11.80
CA CYS A 67 -3.56 -5.70 -11.84
C CYS A 67 -4.36 -6.08 -10.60
N GLY A 68 -5.31 -5.24 -10.25
CA GLY A 68 -6.16 -5.47 -9.09
C GLY A 68 -7.44 -4.67 -9.19
N TRP A 69 -8.15 -4.59 -8.09
CA TRP A 69 -9.40 -3.85 -8.00
C TRP A 69 -9.36 -2.93 -6.79
N THR A 70 -9.99 -1.78 -6.94
CA THR A 70 -10.18 -0.82 -5.84
C THR A 70 -11.64 -0.39 -5.79
N GLN A 71 -12.08 0.00 -4.61
CA GLN A 71 -13.46 0.43 -4.41
C GLN A 71 -13.54 1.43 -3.28
N CYS A 72 -14.27 2.51 -3.49
CA CYS A 72 -14.73 3.38 -2.42
C CYS A 72 -16.13 2.95 -2.00
N GLU A 73 -16.45 3.11 -0.72
CA GLU A 73 -17.75 2.75 -0.20
C GLU A 73 -18.87 3.46 -0.97
N GLY A 74 -19.88 2.69 -1.38
CA GLY A 74 -21.00 3.21 -2.16
C GLY A 74 -20.73 3.41 -3.63
N GLU A 75 -19.51 3.14 -4.11
CA GLU A 75 -19.13 3.28 -5.51
C GLU A 75 -18.88 1.92 -6.18
N ALA A 76 -18.77 1.93 -7.49
CA ALA A 76 -18.46 0.73 -8.26
C ALA A 76 -17.00 0.31 -8.06
N ILE A 77 -16.74 -0.98 -8.21
CA ILE A 77 -15.38 -1.52 -8.26
C ILE A 77 -14.70 -1.06 -9.54
N VAL A 78 -13.46 -0.61 -9.42
CA VAL A 78 -12.65 -0.14 -10.55
C VAL A 78 -11.41 -1.03 -10.67
N GLU A 79 -11.14 -1.51 -11.88
CA GLU A 79 -9.89 -2.22 -12.16
C GLU A 79 -8.73 -1.24 -12.24
N ILE A 80 -7.61 -1.62 -11.64
CA ILE A 80 -6.38 -0.85 -11.65
C ILE A 80 -5.23 -1.69 -12.20
N ARG A 81 -4.31 -1.04 -12.92
CA ARG A 81 -3.20 -1.68 -13.62
C ARG A 81 -1.90 -0.92 -13.38
N ALA A 82 -0.78 -1.56 -13.72
CA ALA A 82 0.54 -0.94 -13.61
C ALA A 82 0.57 0.43 -14.29
N GLY A 83 1.06 1.42 -13.55
CA GLY A 83 1.12 2.82 -13.97
C GLY A 83 -0.03 3.67 -13.47
N ASP A 84 -1.12 3.07 -13.00
CA ASP A 84 -2.26 3.82 -12.47
C ASP A 84 -1.92 4.45 -11.12
N VAL A 85 -2.51 5.61 -10.89
CA VAL A 85 -2.39 6.34 -9.62
C VAL A 85 -3.80 6.62 -9.09
N ILE A 86 -3.99 6.32 -7.83
CA ILE A 86 -5.28 6.48 -7.16
C ILE A 86 -5.16 7.45 -6.00
#